data_88c9ddd6d0f4ddda63d77772757c2e52
#
_entry.id   88c9ddd6d0f4ddda63d77772757c2e52
#
_cell.length_a   1.000
_cell.length_b   1.000
_cell.length_c   1.000
_cell.angle_alpha   90.00
_cell.angle_beta   90.00
_cell.angle_gamma   90.00
#
_symmetry.space_group_name_H-M   'P 1'
#
loop_
_entity.id
_entity.type
_entity.pdbx_description
1 polymer ?
#
loop_
_entity_poly.entity_id
_entity_poly.type
_entity_poly.pdbx_seq_one_letter_code
_entity_poly.pdbx_strand_id
1 'polypeptide(L)'
;MDLGLRDRTYLVTGGSTGLGFATARCLVDEGAHVVLVARDEQGLERSVAQLGDRAAGLSGDLADPDLPPAAVRQAIDSFGRLDGALVSVGGPPPGTVLTTRDDEWSQAFATVFLGTIRMLRAACEGIRASGTQSSAALAVVLSTSAVEVFPGLSTSNGLRPGLGMLVKDLADEVGPEGIRVNGLLPGRIATERLARLDEATGNPQAARQRAEAAIPLRRYGRPEEFGTVAAFVLSPAAAYLTGTLLRVDGGSTRSL
;
A
#
# COMPACT_ATOMS: atom_id res chain seq x y z
N MET A 1 -22.26 3.20 6.99
CA MET A 1 -22.22 3.19 5.50
C MET A 1 -21.87 1.78 5.11
N ASP A 2 -22.64 1.14 4.24
CA ASP A 2 -22.24 -0.14 3.65
C ASP A 2 -21.19 0.12 2.57
N LEU A 3 -20.01 -0.46 2.70
CA LEU A 3 -18.92 -0.32 1.73
C LEU A 3 -19.07 -1.31 0.55
N GLY A 4 -19.95 -2.31 0.65
CA GLY A 4 -20.14 -3.34 -0.37
C GLY A 4 -18.94 -4.27 -0.53
N LEU A 5 -18.18 -4.51 0.53
CA LEU A 5 -16.95 -5.32 0.55
C LEU A 5 -17.19 -6.81 0.82
N ARG A 6 -18.37 -7.18 1.32
CA ARG A 6 -18.70 -8.57 1.70
C ARG A 6 -18.44 -9.54 0.54
N ASP A 7 -17.72 -10.63 0.85
CA ASP A 7 -17.35 -11.73 -0.03
C ASP A 7 -16.56 -11.32 -1.30
N ARG A 8 -15.95 -10.13 -1.28
CA ARG A 8 -14.95 -9.70 -2.26
C ARG A 8 -13.56 -10.11 -1.83
N THR A 9 -12.65 -10.29 -2.77
CA THR A 9 -11.28 -10.74 -2.50
C THR A 9 -10.25 -9.68 -2.90
N TYR A 10 -9.33 -9.38 -1.98
CA TYR A 10 -8.29 -8.39 -2.19
C TYR A 10 -6.89 -8.95 -1.91
N LEU A 11 -5.94 -8.64 -2.79
CA LEU A 11 -4.52 -8.83 -2.51
C LEU A 11 -3.99 -7.66 -1.68
N VAL A 12 -3.19 -7.95 -0.65
CA VAL A 12 -2.55 -6.92 0.19
C VAL A 12 -1.07 -7.23 0.33
N THR A 13 -0.22 -6.52 -0.40
CA THR A 13 1.23 -6.66 -0.23
C THR A 13 1.72 -5.85 0.97
N GLY A 14 2.85 -6.26 1.59
CA GLY A 14 3.28 -5.72 2.88
C GLY A 14 2.23 -5.96 3.97
N GLY A 15 1.48 -7.07 3.85
CA GLY A 15 0.27 -7.36 4.64
C GLY A 15 0.53 -7.89 6.05
N SER A 16 1.77 -8.20 6.42
CA SER A 16 2.06 -8.78 7.74
C SER A 16 2.17 -7.75 8.88
N THR A 17 2.31 -6.46 8.59
CA THR A 17 2.47 -5.40 9.61
C THR A 17 1.98 -4.05 9.11
N GLY A 18 1.88 -3.08 10.01
CA GLY A 18 1.70 -1.67 9.71
C GLY A 18 0.49 -1.35 8.85
N LEU A 19 0.67 -0.56 7.78
CA LEU A 19 -0.42 -0.05 6.95
C LEU A 19 -1.14 -1.15 6.16
N GLY A 20 -0.38 -2.13 5.63
CA GLY A 20 -0.94 -3.26 4.90
C GLY A 20 -1.83 -4.12 5.79
N PHE A 21 -1.32 -4.52 6.97
CA PHE A 21 -2.09 -5.30 7.92
C PHE A 21 -3.34 -4.56 8.43
N ALA A 22 -3.22 -3.27 8.76
CA ALA A 22 -4.37 -2.46 9.18
C ALA A 22 -5.44 -2.37 8.10
N THR A 23 -5.04 -2.24 6.82
CA THR A 23 -5.99 -2.28 5.70
C THR A 23 -6.64 -3.65 5.56
N ALA A 24 -5.85 -4.74 5.65
CA ALA A 24 -6.38 -6.09 5.56
C ALA A 24 -7.41 -6.38 6.67
N ARG A 25 -7.15 -5.91 7.90
CA ARG A 25 -8.10 -6.03 9.01
C ARG A 25 -9.40 -5.28 8.70
N CYS A 26 -9.33 -4.02 8.26
CA CYS A 26 -10.53 -3.26 7.89
C CYS A 26 -11.33 -3.95 6.78
N LEU A 27 -10.68 -4.54 5.77
CA LEU A 27 -11.35 -5.29 4.71
C LEU A 27 -12.05 -6.54 5.26
N VAL A 28 -11.38 -7.31 6.14
CA VAL A 28 -11.95 -8.51 6.76
C VAL A 28 -13.10 -8.16 7.72
N ASP A 29 -12.99 -7.10 8.50
CA ASP A 29 -14.04 -6.62 9.41
C ASP A 29 -15.31 -6.23 8.63
N GLU A 30 -15.17 -5.77 7.38
CA GLU A 30 -16.27 -5.49 6.44
C GLU A 30 -16.71 -6.74 5.64
N GLY A 31 -16.20 -7.93 5.96
CA GLY A 31 -16.58 -9.21 5.39
C GLY A 31 -15.89 -9.59 4.08
N ALA A 32 -14.81 -8.91 3.69
CA ALA A 32 -14.00 -9.30 2.54
C ALA A 32 -13.06 -10.46 2.86
N HIS A 33 -12.54 -11.11 1.81
CA HIS A 33 -11.42 -12.03 1.88
C HIS A 33 -10.13 -11.31 1.49
N VAL A 34 -9.01 -11.70 2.09
CA VAL A 34 -7.71 -11.11 1.78
C VAL A 34 -6.63 -12.16 1.55
N VAL A 35 -5.76 -11.91 0.59
CA VAL A 35 -4.49 -12.64 0.47
C VAL A 35 -3.37 -11.69 0.84
N LEU A 36 -2.70 -11.99 1.95
CA LEU A 36 -1.57 -11.23 2.44
C LEU A 36 -0.29 -11.70 1.74
N VAL A 37 0.51 -10.75 1.28
CA VAL A 37 1.84 -11.02 0.70
C VAL A 37 2.89 -10.29 1.53
N ALA A 38 3.88 -11.02 2.05
CA ALA A 38 4.98 -10.46 2.84
C ALA A 38 6.22 -11.35 2.78
N ARG A 39 7.39 -10.81 3.14
CA ARG A 39 8.66 -11.56 3.14
C ARG A 39 8.88 -12.38 4.42
N ASP A 40 8.42 -11.86 5.55
CA ASP A 40 8.52 -12.53 6.85
C ASP A 40 7.40 -13.57 6.95
N GLU A 41 7.75 -14.82 6.75
CA GLU A 41 6.82 -15.96 6.76
C GLU A 41 6.13 -16.11 8.12
N GLN A 42 6.89 -16.07 9.22
CA GLN A 42 6.33 -16.20 10.56
C GLN A 42 5.41 -15.03 10.94
N GLY A 43 5.77 -13.80 10.53
CA GLY A 43 4.92 -12.63 10.69
C GLY A 43 3.64 -12.74 9.88
N LEU A 44 3.75 -13.28 8.68
CA LEU A 44 2.61 -13.54 7.80
C LEU A 44 1.65 -14.56 8.38
N GLU A 45 2.15 -15.70 8.85
CA GLU A 45 1.33 -16.75 9.51
C GLU A 45 0.57 -16.19 10.71
N ARG A 46 1.24 -15.42 11.58
CA ARG A 46 0.58 -14.76 12.72
C ARG A 46 -0.52 -13.80 12.27
N SER A 47 -0.30 -13.06 11.20
CA SER A 47 -1.26 -12.10 10.68
C SER A 47 -2.48 -12.78 10.04
N VAL A 48 -2.27 -13.87 9.30
CA VAL A 48 -3.34 -14.70 8.76
C VAL A 48 -4.17 -15.30 9.89
N ALA A 49 -3.53 -15.88 10.92
CA ALA A 49 -4.22 -16.44 12.07
C ALA A 49 -5.07 -15.41 12.83
N GLN A 50 -4.61 -14.14 12.91
CA GLN A 50 -5.38 -13.06 13.53
C GLN A 50 -6.61 -12.62 12.72
N LEU A 51 -6.59 -12.79 11.40
CA LEU A 51 -7.69 -12.44 10.50
C LEU A 51 -8.67 -13.61 10.28
N GLY A 52 -8.27 -14.85 10.63
CA GLY A 52 -9.10 -16.03 10.56
C GLY A 52 -9.36 -16.54 9.14
N ASP A 53 -10.47 -17.23 8.94
CA ASP A 53 -10.81 -17.99 7.72
C ASP A 53 -10.98 -17.13 6.46
N ARG A 54 -11.05 -15.79 6.61
CA ARG A 54 -11.14 -14.86 5.49
C ARG A 54 -9.78 -14.39 4.99
N ALA A 55 -8.68 -14.97 5.50
CA ALA A 55 -7.33 -14.61 5.12
C ALA A 55 -6.51 -15.81 4.66
N ALA A 56 -5.71 -15.62 3.62
CA ALA A 56 -4.66 -16.52 3.19
C ALA A 56 -3.33 -15.75 3.09
N GLY A 57 -2.20 -16.48 3.08
CA GLY A 57 -0.88 -15.87 3.02
C GLY A 57 -0.02 -16.46 1.91
N LEU A 58 0.84 -15.63 1.33
CA LEU A 58 1.89 -16.03 0.40
C LEU A 58 3.19 -15.30 0.76
N SER A 59 4.22 -16.04 1.13
CA SER A 59 5.55 -15.47 1.41
C SER A 59 6.29 -15.18 0.10
N GLY A 60 6.94 -14.00 0.02
CA GLY A 60 7.77 -13.64 -1.14
C GLY A 60 8.18 -12.17 -1.16
N ASP A 61 9.14 -11.85 -2.02
CA ASP A 61 9.64 -10.49 -2.26
C ASP A 61 9.10 -9.94 -3.58
N LEU A 62 8.59 -8.71 -3.57
CA LEU A 62 8.11 -8.03 -4.78
C LEU A 62 9.19 -7.79 -5.85
N ALA A 63 10.46 -7.92 -5.51
CA ALA A 63 11.54 -7.92 -6.49
C ALA A 63 11.51 -9.17 -7.38
N ASP A 64 10.96 -10.28 -6.88
CA ASP A 64 10.79 -11.53 -7.64
C ASP A 64 9.66 -11.37 -8.68
N PRO A 65 9.97 -11.55 -9.98
CA PRO A 65 8.97 -11.45 -11.05
C PRO A 65 7.88 -12.53 -10.99
N ASP A 66 8.14 -13.67 -10.36
CA ASP A 66 7.19 -14.79 -10.29
C ASP A 66 6.18 -14.64 -9.15
N LEU A 67 6.46 -13.78 -8.18
CA LEU A 67 5.57 -13.56 -7.04
C LEU A 67 4.20 -12.97 -7.42
N PRO A 68 4.09 -11.91 -8.27
CA PRO A 68 2.80 -11.33 -8.59
C PRO A 68 1.80 -12.31 -9.21
N PRO A 69 2.15 -13.10 -10.25
CA PRO A 69 1.21 -14.10 -10.78
C PRO A 69 0.89 -15.21 -9.78
N ALA A 70 1.83 -15.59 -8.89
CA ALA A 70 1.57 -16.56 -7.83
C ALA A 70 0.56 -16.02 -6.80
N ALA A 71 0.66 -14.74 -6.43
CA ALA A 71 -0.29 -14.10 -5.52
C ALA A 71 -1.71 -14.04 -6.09
N VAL A 72 -1.85 -13.76 -7.38
CA VAL A 72 -3.15 -13.78 -8.08
C VAL A 72 -3.72 -15.19 -8.10
N ARG A 73 -2.93 -16.20 -8.43
CA ARG A 73 -3.37 -17.61 -8.37
C ARG A 73 -3.84 -17.97 -6.97
N GLN A 74 -3.08 -17.62 -5.93
CA GLN A 74 -3.46 -17.86 -4.54
C GLN A 74 -4.83 -17.25 -4.20
N ALA A 75 -5.15 -16.04 -4.69
CA ALA A 75 -6.43 -15.39 -4.44
C ALA A 75 -7.59 -16.16 -5.12
N ILE A 76 -7.39 -16.58 -6.36
CA ILE A 76 -8.39 -17.33 -7.13
C ILE A 76 -8.59 -18.73 -6.54
N ASP A 77 -7.50 -19.42 -6.19
CA ASP A 77 -7.55 -20.78 -5.63
C ASP A 77 -8.19 -20.81 -4.24
N SER A 78 -7.93 -19.79 -3.40
CA SER A 78 -8.47 -19.73 -2.04
C SER A 78 -9.91 -19.22 -1.98
N PHE A 79 -10.28 -18.24 -2.83
CA PHE A 79 -11.53 -17.50 -2.69
C PHE A 79 -12.33 -17.35 -4.00
N GLY A 80 -11.89 -17.97 -5.09
CA GLY A 80 -12.61 -18.06 -6.36
C GLY A 80 -12.61 -16.80 -7.23
N ARG A 81 -12.05 -15.67 -6.74
CA ARG A 81 -12.11 -14.37 -7.42
C ARG A 81 -11.06 -13.39 -6.96
N LEU A 82 -10.83 -12.33 -7.73
CA LEU A 82 -10.06 -11.15 -7.34
C LEU A 82 -10.85 -9.88 -7.68
N ASP A 83 -11.08 -9.01 -6.69
CA ASP A 83 -11.79 -7.74 -6.83
C ASP A 83 -10.87 -6.53 -6.72
N GLY A 84 -9.65 -6.71 -6.29
CA GLY A 84 -8.71 -5.60 -6.19
C GLY A 84 -7.43 -5.92 -5.45
N ALA A 85 -6.59 -4.88 -5.30
CA ALA A 85 -5.34 -5.01 -4.57
C ALA A 85 -4.93 -3.70 -3.89
N LEU A 86 -4.36 -3.82 -2.68
CA LEU A 86 -3.51 -2.80 -2.07
C LEU A 86 -2.04 -3.18 -2.31
N VAL A 87 -1.35 -2.41 -3.13
CA VAL A 87 0.09 -2.59 -3.31
C VAL A 87 0.84 -1.70 -2.33
N SER A 88 1.27 -2.29 -1.22
CA SER A 88 2.05 -1.63 -0.17
C SER A 88 3.45 -2.23 -0.12
N VAL A 89 4.46 -1.41 -0.31
CA VAL A 89 5.86 -1.82 -0.28
C VAL A 89 6.57 -1.10 0.84
N GLY A 90 7.34 -1.83 1.64
CA GLY A 90 8.20 -1.24 2.65
C GLY A 90 9.08 -0.15 2.03
N GLY A 91 9.25 0.97 2.74
CA GLY A 91 10.09 2.02 2.21
C GLY A 91 11.57 1.62 2.24
N PRO A 92 12.37 2.10 1.29
CA PRO A 92 13.81 1.89 1.27
C PRO A 92 14.50 2.52 2.50
N PRO A 93 15.75 2.15 2.79
CA PRO A 93 16.52 2.76 3.87
C PRO A 93 16.69 4.28 3.66
N PRO A 94 16.89 5.05 4.73
CA PRO A 94 17.20 6.47 4.63
C PRO A 94 18.58 6.68 3.99
N GLY A 95 18.72 7.77 3.25
CA GLY A 95 19.96 8.16 2.58
C GLY A 95 19.79 9.46 1.81
N THR A 96 20.90 10.13 1.49
CA THR A 96 20.91 11.31 0.59
C THR A 96 21.30 10.89 -0.83
N VAL A 97 21.13 11.77 -1.80
CA VAL A 97 21.54 11.50 -3.20
C VAL A 97 23.05 11.17 -3.28
N LEU A 98 23.86 11.83 -2.43
CA LEU A 98 25.30 11.66 -2.45
C LEU A 98 25.80 10.43 -1.66
N THR A 99 24.99 9.87 -0.76
CA THR A 99 25.39 8.77 0.11
C THR A 99 24.74 7.43 -0.22
N THR A 100 23.62 7.43 -0.95
CA THR A 100 22.95 6.22 -1.37
C THR A 100 23.70 5.60 -2.55
N ARG A 101 24.11 4.34 -2.40
CA ARG A 101 24.91 3.61 -3.41
C ARG A 101 24.04 3.11 -4.57
N ASP A 102 24.67 2.80 -5.68
CA ASP A 102 23.98 2.31 -6.89
C ASP A 102 23.25 0.97 -6.66
N ASP A 103 23.81 0.09 -5.83
CA ASP A 103 23.16 -1.18 -5.46
C ASP A 103 21.90 -0.95 -4.61
N GLU A 104 21.91 0.02 -3.72
CA GLU A 104 20.73 0.43 -2.93
C GLU A 104 19.64 1.06 -3.82
N TRP A 105 20.03 1.88 -4.81
CA TRP A 105 19.12 2.41 -5.82
C TRP A 105 18.50 1.29 -6.66
N SER A 106 19.31 0.34 -7.12
CA SER A 106 18.87 -0.78 -7.93
C SER A 106 17.91 -1.68 -7.16
N GLN A 107 18.21 -1.98 -5.89
CA GLN A 107 17.33 -2.75 -5.02
C GLN A 107 16.01 -2.03 -4.75
N ALA A 108 16.06 -0.72 -4.45
CA ALA A 108 14.86 0.08 -4.24
C ALA A 108 14.00 0.15 -5.51
N PHE A 109 14.61 0.31 -6.68
CA PHE A 109 13.91 0.29 -7.96
C PHE A 109 13.25 -1.06 -8.23
N ALA A 110 13.97 -2.16 -8.05
CA ALA A 110 13.43 -3.51 -8.28
C ALA A 110 12.21 -3.79 -7.39
N THR A 111 12.31 -3.46 -6.09
CA THR A 111 11.25 -3.77 -5.12
C THR A 111 10.11 -2.75 -5.18
N VAL A 112 10.44 -1.43 -5.05
CA VAL A 112 9.42 -0.39 -4.86
C VAL A 112 8.76 -0.01 -6.18
N PHE A 113 9.53 0.13 -7.26
CA PHE A 113 9.02 0.64 -8.53
C PHE A 113 8.56 -0.51 -9.43
N LEU A 114 9.48 -1.36 -9.85
CA LEU A 114 9.18 -2.43 -10.79
C LEU A 114 8.28 -3.51 -10.19
N GLY A 115 8.49 -3.87 -8.91
CA GLY A 115 7.63 -4.81 -8.17
C GLY A 115 6.19 -4.32 -8.08
N THR A 116 5.99 -3.01 -7.83
CA THR A 116 4.65 -2.39 -7.85
C THR A 116 4.00 -2.53 -9.24
N ILE A 117 4.71 -2.21 -10.31
CA ILE A 117 4.20 -2.32 -11.69
C ILE A 117 3.81 -3.77 -12.02
N ARG A 118 4.67 -4.73 -11.70
CA ARG A 118 4.39 -6.16 -11.92
C ARG A 118 3.14 -6.62 -11.17
N MET A 119 2.98 -6.20 -9.91
CA MET A 119 1.80 -6.55 -9.11
C MET A 119 0.53 -5.91 -9.68
N LEU A 120 0.57 -4.65 -10.12
CA LEU A 120 -0.58 -3.99 -10.75
C LEU A 120 -1.00 -4.69 -12.04
N ARG A 121 -0.05 -5.08 -12.90
CA ARG A 121 -0.32 -5.85 -14.13
C ARG A 121 -0.99 -7.19 -13.82
N ALA A 122 -0.38 -7.97 -12.93
CA ALA A 122 -0.93 -9.26 -12.52
C ALA A 122 -2.33 -9.13 -11.90
N ALA A 123 -2.55 -8.11 -11.06
CA ALA A 123 -3.86 -7.85 -10.46
C ALA A 123 -4.91 -7.50 -11.53
N CYS A 124 -4.59 -6.67 -12.54
CA CYS A 124 -5.49 -6.39 -13.66
C CYS A 124 -5.86 -7.66 -14.43
N GLU A 125 -4.88 -8.53 -14.70
CA GLU A 125 -5.12 -9.84 -15.37
C GLU A 125 -6.04 -10.74 -14.52
N GLY A 126 -5.78 -10.84 -13.21
CA GLY A 126 -6.60 -11.62 -12.28
C GLY A 126 -8.02 -11.10 -12.14
N ILE A 127 -8.22 -9.79 -12.13
CA ILE A 127 -9.51 -9.12 -12.12
C ILE A 127 -10.30 -9.47 -13.41
N ARG A 128 -9.64 -9.39 -14.56
CA ARG A 128 -10.25 -9.77 -15.86
C ARG A 128 -10.64 -11.24 -15.88
N ALA A 129 -9.75 -12.13 -15.44
CA ALA A 129 -10.01 -13.56 -15.35
C ALA A 129 -11.18 -13.90 -14.41
N SER A 130 -11.37 -13.10 -13.36
CA SER A 130 -12.48 -13.24 -12.39
C SER A 130 -13.79 -12.63 -12.85
N GLY A 131 -13.81 -11.83 -13.93
CA GLY A 131 -15.03 -11.13 -14.41
C GLY A 131 -15.53 -10.03 -13.46
N THR A 132 -14.62 -9.43 -12.64
CA THR A 132 -14.99 -8.50 -11.57
C THR A 132 -14.73 -7.02 -11.90
N GLN A 133 -14.35 -6.70 -13.14
CA GLN A 133 -13.85 -5.38 -13.58
C GLN A 133 -14.76 -4.21 -13.17
N SER A 134 -16.07 -4.35 -13.37
CA SER A 134 -17.05 -3.26 -13.18
C SER A 134 -17.11 -2.69 -11.75
N SER A 135 -16.46 -3.31 -10.81
CA SER A 135 -16.43 -2.87 -9.40
C SER A 135 -15.06 -3.06 -8.74
N ALA A 136 -14.04 -3.37 -9.55
CA ALA A 136 -12.69 -3.62 -9.05
C ALA A 136 -11.94 -2.32 -8.74
N ALA A 137 -10.99 -2.41 -7.81
CA ALA A 137 -10.16 -1.27 -7.44
C ALA A 137 -8.74 -1.67 -7.07
N LEU A 138 -7.79 -0.89 -7.53
CA LEU A 138 -6.38 -0.97 -7.18
C LEU A 138 -5.98 0.27 -6.37
N ALA A 139 -5.21 0.08 -5.31
CA ALA A 139 -4.65 1.16 -4.52
C ALA A 139 -3.15 0.95 -4.33
N VAL A 140 -2.36 2.00 -4.52
CA VAL A 140 -0.91 1.98 -4.31
C VAL A 140 -0.56 2.82 -3.10
N VAL A 141 0.09 2.22 -2.10
CA VAL A 141 0.63 2.98 -0.96
C VAL A 141 1.91 3.67 -1.41
N LEU A 142 1.81 4.95 -1.61
CA LEU A 142 2.92 5.84 -1.96
C LEU A 142 3.58 6.42 -0.69
N SER A 143 3.73 7.71 -0.67
CA SER A 143 4.22 8.55 0.43
C SER A 143 3.90 10.01 0.08
N THR A 144 3.83 10.87 1.06
CA THR A 144 3.83 12.32 0.83
C THR A 144 5.07 12.79 0.06
N SER A 145 6.16 11.98 0.05
CA SER A 145 7.34 12.22 -0.81
C SER A 145 7.05 12.12 -2.33
N ALA A 146 5.87 11.68 -2.73
CA ALA A 146 5.43 11.76 -4.13
C ALA A 146 5.12 13.20 -4.59
N VAL A 147 4.87 14.12 -3.65
CA VAL A 147 4.46 15.51 -3.92
C VAL A 147 5.32 16.56 -3.22
N GLU A 148 6.09 16.18 -2.20
CA GLU A 148 7.01 17.06 -1.47
C GLU A 148 8.34 16.35 -1.19
N VAL A 149 9.45 17.09 -1.14
CA VAL A 149 10.76 16.52 -0.84
C VAL A 149 10.92 16.27 0.65
N PHE A 150 11.31 15.05 1.01
CA PHE A 150 11.72 14.69 2.38
C PHE A 150 13.24 14.53 2.45
N PRO A 151 13.93 15.39 3.20
CA PRO A 151 15.39 15.26 3.40
C PRO A 151 15.74 13.88 3.95
N GLY A 152 16.81 13.28 3.42
CA GLY A 152 17.28 11.96 3.85
C GLY A 152 16.48 10.76 3.35
N LEU A 153 15.53 10.95 2.42
CA LEU A 153 14.74 9.88 1.81
C LEU A 153 14.87 9.89 0.28
N SER A 154 16.09 9.94 -0.23
CA SER A 154 16.37 10.15 -1.66
C SER A 154 15.72 9.13 -2.58
N THR A 155 15.80 7.85 -2.25
CA THR A 155 15.17 6.79 -3.04
C THR A 155 13.64 6.92 -3.06
N SER A 156 13.02 7.31 -1.95
CA SER A 156 11.58 7.58 -1.90
C SER A 156 11.22 8.81 -2.74
N ASN A 157 11.98 9.90 -2.60
CA ASN A 157 11.78 11.13 -3.39
C ASN A 157 11.97 10.90 -4.89
N GLY A 158 12.85 9.97 -5.29
CA GLY A 158 13.10 9.65 -6.69
C GLY A 158 12.06 8.71 -7.32
N LEU A 159 11.56 7.73 -6.56
CA LEU A 159 10.72 6.66 -7.10
C LEU A 159 9.20 6.91 -6.93
N ARG A 160 8.79 7.50 -5.80
CA ARG A 160 7.36 7.67 -5.50
C ARG A 160 6.63 8.66 -6.41
N PRO A 161 7.24 9.78 -6.85
CA PRO A 161 6.59 10.66 -7.84
C PRO A 161 6.27 9.94 -9.15
N GLY A 162 7.22 9.12 -9.68
CA GLY A 162 7.00 8.31 -10.87
C GLY A 162 5.85 7.32 -10.71
N LEU A 163 5.78 6.61 -9.57
CA LEU A 163 4.62 5.74 -9.28
C LEU A 163 3.31 6.53 -9.17
N GLY A 164 3.34 7.75 -8.63
CA GLY A 164 2.17 8.63 -8.59
C GLY A 164 1.64 8.97 -9.99
N MET A 165 2.54 9.24 -10.94
CA MET A 165 2.16 9.45 -12.35
C MET A 165 1.61 8.17 -12.98
N LEU A 166 2.19 7.00 -12.70
CA LEU A 166 1.71 5.72 -13.21
C LEU A 166 0.33 5.33 -12.64
N VAL A 167 -0.04 5.76 -11.44
CA VAL A 167 -1.40 5.60 -10.92
C VAL A 167 -2.41 6.30 -11.83
N LYS A 168 -2.09 7.51 -12.29
CA LYS A 168 -2.96 8.26 -13.20
C LYS A 168 -3.00 7.63 -14.59
N ASP A 169 -1.85 7.27 -15.12
CA ASP A 169 -1.69 6.62 -16.43
C ASP A 169 -2.48 5.30 -16.49
N LEU A 170 -2.29 4.43 -15.50
CA LEU A 170 -3.03 3.16 -15.42
C LEU A 170 -4.54 3.39 -15.22
N ALA A 171 -4.95 4.42 -14.48
CA ALA A 171 -6.37 4.74 -14.33
C ALA A 171 -7.03 5.12 -15.67
N ASP A 172 -6.31 5.81 -16.55
CA ASP A 172 -6.79 6.16 -17.88
C ASP A 172 -6.82 4.90 -18.80
N GLU A 173 -5.85 3.99 -18.64
CA GLU A 173 -5.77 2.74 -19.43
C GLU A 173 -6.88 1.74 -19.08
N VAL A 174 -7.14 1.47 -17.79
CA VAL A 174 -8.09 0.43 -17.35
C VAL A 174 -9.46 0.97 -16.93
N GLY A 175 -9.61 2.29 -16.86
CA GLY A 175 -10.88 2.94 -16.52
C GLY A 175 -12.03 2.57 -17.46
N PRO A 176 -11.85 2.46 -18.79
CA PRO A 176 -12.88 1.99 -19.71
C PRO A 176 -13.41 0.59 -19.41
N GLU A 177 -12.62 -0.24 -18.71
CA GLU A 177 -13.03 -1.58 -18.25
C GLU A 177 -13.81 -1.53 -16.91
N GLY A 178 -13.85 -0.38 -16.23
CA GLY A 178 -14.46 -0.21 -14.91
C GLY A 178 -13.51 -0.43 -13.74
N ILE A 179 -12.21 -0.66 -13.98
CA ILE A 179 -11.20 -0.83 -12.92
C ILE A 179 -10.73 0.55 -12.46
N ARG A 180 -10.81 0.82 -11.16
CA ARG A 180 -10.35 2.08 -10.55
C ARG A 180 -8.93 1.92 -10.02
N VAL A 181 -8.11 2.96 -10.13
CA VAL A 181 -6.72 2.97 -9.64
C VAL A 181 -6.46 4.27 -8.88
N ASN A 182 -6.02 4.18 -7.63
CA ASN A 182 -5.73 5.35 -6.79
C ASN A 182 -4.42 5.18 -6.02
N GLY A 183 -3.79 6.30 -5.70
CA GLY A 183 -2.63 6.36 -4.81
C GLY A 183 -3.01 6.86 -3.42
N LEU A 184 -2.42 6.29 -2.39
CA LEU A 184 -2.56 6.73 -1.00
C LEU A 184 -1.21 7.28 -0.51
N LEU A 185 -1.21 8.50 -0.01
CA LEU A 185 -0.03 9.20 0.47
C LEU A 185 -0.07 9.29 1.99
N PRO A 186 0.42 8.26 2.71
CA PRO A 186 0.53 8.35 4.16
C PRO A 186 1.56 9.41 4.56
N GLY A 187 1.22 10.19 5.58
CA GLY A 187 2.16 11.01 6.34
C GLY A 187 2.82 10.19 7.47
N ARG A 188 2.95 10.78 8.64
CA ARG A 188 3.49 10.09 9.83
C ARG A 188 2.38 9.27 10.51
N ILE A 189 2.37 7.98 10.21
CA ILE A 189 1.47 6.98 10.83
C ILE A 189 2.29 6.14 11.82
N ALA A 190 1.79 5.93 13.02
CA ALA A 190 2.44 5.22 14.13
C ALA A 190 2.59 3.71 13.83
N THR A 191 3.59 3.36 13.06
CA THR A 191 3.98 2.00 12.70
C THR A 191 5.37 1.70 13.29
N GLU A 192 5.74 0.42 13.41
CA GLU A 192 7.10 0.03 13.82
C GLU A 192 8.20 0.66 12.95
N ARG A 193 7.91 0.84 11.64
CA ARG A 193 8.84 1.52 10.74
C ARG A 193 9.08 2.97 11.20
N LEU A 194 8.01 3.70 11.52
CA LEU A 194 8.15 5.09 11.98
C LEU A 194 8.86 5.15 13.31
N ALA A 195 8.58 4.23 14.25
CA ALA A 195 9.28 4.12 15.51
C ALA A 195 10.79 3.96 15.30
N ARG A 196 11.21 3.03 14.40
CA ARG A 196 12.64 2.85 14.06
C ARG A 196 13.26 4.10 13.43
N LEU A 197 12.53 4.87 12.63
CA LEU A 197 13.02 6.13 12.08
C LEU A 197 13.21 7.20 13.17
N ASP A 198 12.29 7.27 14.13
CA ASP A 198 12.43 8.18 15.28
C ASP A 198 13.59 7.75 16.19
N GLU A 199 13.79 6.46 16.44
CA GLU A 199 14.93 5.88 17.19
C GLU A 199 16.28 6.22 16.54
N ALA A 200 16.36 6.16 15.22
CA ALA A 200 17.59 6.48 14.47
C ALA A 200 18.04 7.95 14.63
N THR A 201 17.18 8.83 15.15
CA THR A 201 17.55 10.23 15.44
C THR A 201 18.38 10.38 16.74
N GLY A 202 18.51 9.32 17.54
CA GLY A 202 19.18 9.34 18.85
C GLY A 202 18.31 9.91 19.99
N ASN A 203 17.21 10.58 19.68
CA ASN A 203 16.22 11.05 20.66
C ASN A 203 14.80 10.93 20.08
N PRO A 204 14.19 9.72 20.12
CA PRO A 204 12.90 9.45 19.50
C PRO A 204 11.78 10.32 20.06
N GLN A 205 11.80 10.62 21.34
CA GLN A 205 10.76 11.44 21.96
C GLN A 205 10.79 12.89 21.45
N ALA A 206 11.97 13.50 21.37
CA ALA A 206 12.11 14.85 20.82
C ALA A 206 11.83 14.88 19.30
N ALA A 207 12.20 13.83 18.56
CA ALA A 207 11.87 13.71 17.14
C ALA A 207 10.36 13.65 16.93
N ARG A 208 9.66 12.83 17.71
CA ARG A 208 8.21 12.72 17.68
C ARG A 208 7.53 14.04 18.04
N GLN A 209 7.90 14.68 19.14
CA GLN A 209 7.31 15.96 19.55
C GLN A 209 7.45 17.05 18.47
N ARG A 210 8.66 17.17 17.86
CA ARG A 210 8.87 18.11 16.75
C ARG A 210 7.98 17.80 15.53
N ALA A 211 7.85 16.52 15.20
CA ALA A 211 7.03 16.09 14.07
C ALA A 211 5.54 16.34 14.34
N GLU A 212 5.04 16.00 15.53
CA GLU A 212 3.66 16.25 15.94
C GLU A 212 3.33 17.75 15.96
N ALA A 213 4.28 18.59 16.39
CA ALA A 213 4.12 20.05 16.36
C ALA A 213 3.99 20.62 14.93
N ALA A 214 4.55 19.94 13.91
CA ALA A 214 4.45 20.35 12.51
C ALA A 214 3.17 19.85 11.80
N ILE A 215 2.53 18.79 12.33
CA ILE A 215 1.29 18.24 11.79
C ILE A 215 0.10 19.08 12.28
N PRO A 216 -0.82 19.55 11.43
CA PRO A 216 -2.02 20.30 11.85
C PRO A 216 -2.85 19.58 12.91
N LEU A 217 -3.05 18.26 12.80
CA LEU A 217 -3.75 17.46 13.79
C LEU A 217 -2.95 17.17 15.07
N ARG A 218 -1.68 17.67 15.16
CA ARG A 218 -0.82 17.61 16.35
C ARG A 218 -0.55 16.21 16.90
N ARG A 219 -0.65 15.20 16.08
CA ARG A 219 -0.36 13.80 16.44
C ARG A 219 0.03 12.98 15.22
N TYR A 220 0.65 11.85 15.46
CA TYR A 220 0.75 10.80 14.44
C TYR A 220 -0.63 10.19 14.17
N GLY A 221 -0.88 9.78 12.92
CA GLY A 221 -2.04 8.95 12.58
C GLY A 221 -1.87 7.53 13.15
N ARG A 222 -2.97 6.84 13.35
CA ARG A 222 -2.98 5.41 13.69
C ARG A 222 -3.07 4.57 12.42
N PRO A 223 -2.48 3.35 12.40
CA PRO A 223 -2.60 2.45 11.25
C PRO A 223 -4.04 2.18 10.84
N GLU A 224 -4.97 2.08 11.80
CA GLU A 224 -6.39 1.84 11.56
C GLU A 224 -7.04 3.02 10.81
N GLU A 225 -6.63 4.26 11.09
CA GLU A 225 -7.14 5.45 10.38
C GLU A 225 -6.74 5.42 8.90
N PHE A 226 -5.55 4.92 8.60
CA PHE A 226 -5.13 4.67 7.23
C PHE A 226 -5.90 3.50 6.61
N GLY A 227 -6.04 2.39 7.34
CA GLY A 227 -6.75 1.19 6.90
C GLY A 227 -8.19 1.48 6.49
N THR A 228 -8.89 2.30 7.26
CA THR A 228 -10.27 2.73 6.95
C THR A 228 -10.35 3.51 5.63
N VAL A 229 -9.43 4.44 5.39
CA VAL A 229 -9.37 5.19 4.12
C VAL A 229 -9.04 4.26 2.96
N ALA A 230 -8.09 3.34 3.14
CA ALA A 230 -7.71 2.37 2.11
C ALA A 230 -8.87 1.42 1.77
N ALA A 231 -9.59 0.90 2.78
CA ALA A 231 -10.76 0.06 2.57
C ALA A 231 -11.88 0.82 1.82
N PHE A 232 -12.14 2.08 2.17
CA PHE A 232 -13.08 2.94 1.43
C PHE A 232 -12.66 3.11 -0.03
N VAL A 233 -11.41 3.44 -0.31
CA VAL A 233 -10.90 3.66 -1.68
C VAL A 233 -10.99 2.38 -2.52
N LEU A 234 -10.78 1.21 -1.92
CA LEU A 234 -10.90 -0.10 -2.57
C LEU A 234 -12.36 -0.53 -2.76
N SER A 235 -13.28 0.03 -2.00
CA SER A 235 -14.68 -0.39 -1.95
C SER A 235 -15.52 0.14 -3.12
N PRO A 236 -16.67 -0.50 -3.44
CA PRO A 236 -17.67 0.05 -4.35
C PRO A 236 -18.24 1.42 -3.94
N ALA A 237 -18.21 1.78 -2.66
CA ALA A 237 -18.65 3.08 -2.18
C ALA A 237 -17.84 4.25 -2.78
N ALA A 238 -16.60 3.98 -3.24
CA ALA A 238 -15.76 4.95 -3.93
C ALA A 238 -15.86 4.87 -5.47
N ALA A 239 -17.01 4.46 -6.02
CA ALA A 239 -17.19 4.12 -7.44
C ALA A 239 -16.79 5.21 -8.44
N TYR A 240 -16.83 6.49 -8.05
CA TYR A 240 -16.46 7.61 -8.94
C TYR A 240 -15.09 8.23 -8.60
N LEU A 241 -14.23 7.46 -7.88
CA LEU A 241 -12.90 7.88 -7.45
C LEU A 241 -11.83 7.06 -8.15
N THR A 242 -11.14 7.63 -9.14
CA THR A 242 -10.02 6.99 -9.87
C THR A 242 -8.98 8.02 -10.30
N GLY A 243 -7.74 7.62 -10.50
CA GLY A 243 -6.64 8.45 -10.97
C GLY A 243 -6.22 9.55 -10.00
N THR A 244 -6.49 9.40 -8.70
CA THR A 244 -6.18 10.42 -7.70
C THR A 244 -5.13 9.96 -6.69
N LEU A 245 -4.46 10.93 -6.07
CA LEU A 245 -3.52 10.76 -4.98
C LEU A 245 -4.12 11.33 -3.69
N LEU A 246 -4.64 10.47 -2.82
CA LEU A 246 -5.26 10.87 -1.55
C LEU A 246 -4.21 10.95 -0.44
N ARG A 247 -4.14 12.09 0.22
CA ARG A 247 -3.29 12.30 1.39
C ARG A 247 -3.98 11.80 2.66
N VAL A 248 -3.24 10.99 3.43
CA VAL A 248 -3.67 10.49 4.75
C VAL A 248 -2.55 10.88 5.73
N ASP A 249 -2.44 12.16 6.02
CA ASP A 249 -1.23 12.77 6.60
C ASP A 249 -1.49 13.77 7.74
N GLY A 250 -2.74 13.90 8.18
CA GLY A 250 -3.11 14.87 9.23
C GLY A 250 -2.94 16.33 8.80
N GLY A 251 -2.85 16.60 7.48
CA GLY A 251 -2.67 17.93 6.90
C GLY A 251 -1.22 18.39 6.88
N SER A 252 -0.23 17.49 6.98
CA SER A 252 1.19 17.86 7.03
C SER A 252 1.71 18.38 5.69
N THR A 253 1.25 17.84 4.57
CA THR A 253 1.61 18.29 3.21
C THR A 253 1.02 19.67 2.92
N ARG A 254 1.83 20.61 2.45
CA ARG A 254 1.42 22.00 2.22
C ARG A 254 0.97 22.30 0.79
N SER A 255 1.38 21.50 -0.20
CA SER A 255 0.86 21.61 -1.57
C SER A 255 -0.62 21.26 -1.63
N LEU A 256 -1.36 21.90 -2.54
CA LEU A 256 -2.77 21.57 -2.82
C LEU A 256 -2.88 20.38 -3.77
#